data_8900b937e89ad6bca5217e71e12770e7
#
_entry.id   8900b937e89ad6bca5217e71e12770e7
#
_cell.length_a   1.000
_cell.length_b   1.000
_cell.length_c   1.000
_cell.angle_alpha   90.00
_cell.angle_beta   90.00
_cell.angle_gamma   90.00
#
_symmetry.space_group_name_H-M   'P 1'
#
loop_
_entity.id
_entity.type
_entity.pdbx_description
1 polymer ?
#
loop_
_entity_poly.entity_id
_entity_poly.type
_entity_poly.pdbx_seq_one_letter_code
_entity_poly.pdbx_strand_id
1 'polypeptide(L)'
;MTKTTPALDPFERRIIDEVQARDAGFRDDLARLVAMPTGHNHVEGLDRMRDWFSSRLAGLGADVRRCPGSPRHDWLSIRRDPEDAPGFDDDAEPAFSNETVPSTLVATRRVGDDASAVRHFLCGHLDTVHAPDGSFQTLEPVRDGIATGPGAMDMKGGLVVALGALETLAALGREVDWTMALVSDEETGTYFGADALMEEARGHDVGLVFEPALADGSLVVERMGSGTFMLEAVGRAAHVGRAFGEGRSAVVALAKAIIEVSDLADPGNGRIVNIGPVHGGGVTNAVPHHARCWGNARYADADSQAGLEADIHRVVEALDRRLAEEMDEPARIRVRTSFLRPAKPSTPEVLALADRARAVSEALGHPMPYASTGGACDGNLLQAVGMPTIDTLGVRGGGMHRPDEYLELASIAERTALLAILLHRLDRDGFGDRGASGRSIPSA
;
A
#
# COMPACT_ATOMS: atom_id res chain seq x y z
N MET A 1 -31.62 -2.67 -21.58
CA MET A 1 -30.94 -2.12 -22.75
C MET A 1 -29.49 -2.62 -22.66
N THR A 2 -29.07 -3.53 -23.52
CA THR A 2 -27.69 -3.99 -23.65
C THR A 2 -26.87 -2.79 -24.11
N LYS A 3 -26.05 -2.20 -23.21
CA LYS A 3 -25.04 -1.21 -23.60
C LYS A 3 -24.08 -1.91 -24.56
N THR A 4 -24.11 -1.54 -25.83
CA THR A 4 -23.10 -2.00 -26.79
C THR A 4 -21.75 -1.44 -26.35
N THR A 5 -20.81 -2.32 -26.02
CA THR A 5 -19.41 -1.94 -25.75
C THR A 5 -18.88 -1.14 -26.93
N PRO A 6 -18.33 0.06 -26.74
CA PRO A 6 -17.82 0.87 -27.83
C PRO A 6 -16.70 0.10 -28.55
N ALA A 7 -16.81 -0.03 -29.86
CA ALA A 7 -15.77 -0.66 -30.66
C ALA A 7 -14.48 0.19 -30.60
N LEU A 8 -13.33 -0.48 -30.69
CA LEU A 8 -12.02 0.18 -30.77
C LEU A 8 -11.94 1.07 -32.02
N ASP A 9 -11.52 2.32 -31.84
CA ASP A 9 -11.26 3.24 -32.93
C ASP A 9 -9.93 2.93 -33.65
N PRO A 10 -9.62 3.58 -34.80
CA PRO A 10 -8.37 3.33 -35.53
C PRO A 10 -7.09 3.67 -34.74
N PHE A 11 -7.13 4.67 -33.84
CA PHE A 11 -5.98 5.03 -33.03
C PHE A 11 -5.74 4.00 -31.92
N GLU A 12 -6.81 3.53 -31.29
CA GLU A 12 -6.76 2.49 -30.27
C GLU A 12 -6.22 1.16 -30.83
N ARG A 13 -6.51 0.83 -32.09
CA ARG A 13 -5.89 -0.32 -32.77
C ARG A 13 -4.39 -0.14 -32.96
N ARG A 14 -3.94 1.08 -33.32
CA ARG A 14 -2.50 1.39 -33.38
C ARG A 14 -1.82 1.25 -32.02
N ILE A 15 -2.50 1.60 -30.91
CA ILE A 15 -1.97 1.35 -29.58
C ILE A 15 -1.72 -0.15 -29.37
N ILE A 16 -2.68 -1.01 -29.74
CA ILE A 16 -2.53 -2.46 -29.60
C ILE A 16 -1.35 -2.97 -30.44
N ASP A 17 -1.26 -2.54 -31.68
CA ASP A 17 -0.16 -2.95 -32.59
C ASP A 17 1.21 -2.53 -32.03
N GLU A 18 1.33 -1.30 -31.50
CA GLU A 18 2.57 -0.80 -30.91
C GLU A 18 2.93 -1.55 -29.61
N VAL A 19 1.93 -1.85 -28.74
CA VAL A 19 2.14 -2.67 -27.55
C VAL A 19 2.63 -4.07 -27.91
N GLN A 20 2.04 -4.71 -28.91
CA GLN A 20 2.48 -6.02 -29.38
C GLN A 20 3.91 -5.99 -29.93
N ALA A 21 4.27 -4.95 -30.68
CA ALA A 21 5.62 -4.78 -31.20
C ALA A 21 6.67 -4.61 -30.06
N ARG A 22 6.27 -4.11 -28.90
CA ARG A 22 7.12 -3.88 -27.71
C ARG A 22 7.11 -5.00 -26.68
N ASP A 23 6.31 -6.05 -26.85
CA ASP A 23 6.11 -7.10 -25.83
C ASP A 23 7.44 -7.73 -25.35
N ALA A 24 8.37 -8.00 -26.27
CA ALA A 24 9.70 -8.52 -25.89
C ALA A 24 10.47 -7.54 -24.99
N GLY A 25 10.41 -6.25 -25.30
CA GLY A 25 11.05 -5.20 -24.49
C GLY A 25 10.45 -5.09 -23.08
N PHE A 26 9.14 -5.26 -22.93
CA PHE A 26 8.48 -5.27 -21.62
C PHE A 26 8.95 -6.45 -20.76
N ARG A 27 9.14 -7.62 -21.35
CA ARG A 27 9.67 -8.80 -20.67
C ARG A 27 11.12 -8.62 -20.24
N ASP A 28 11.94 -8.00 -21.10
CA ASP A 28 13.34 -7.67 -20.77
C ASP A 28 13.42 -6.66 -19.64
N ASP A 29 12.55 -5.64 -19.63
CA ASP A 29 12.45 -4.66 -18.55
C ASP A 29 12.02 -5.34 -17.24
N LEU A 30 11.01 -6.21 -17.29
CA LEU A 30 10.59 -6.98 -16.10
C LEU A 30 11.73 -7.84 -15.55
N ALA A 31 12.45 -8.56 -16.41
CA ALA A 31 13.58 -9.39 -15.99
C ALA A 31 14.67 -8.55 -15.29
N ARG A 32 14.94 -7.36 -15.83
CA ARG A 32 15.89 -6.41 -15.24
C ARG A 32 15.43 -5.90 -13.87
N LEU A 33 14.15 -5.54 -13.72
CA LEU A 33 13.61 -5.05 -12.47
C LEU A 33 13.56 -6.15 -11.40
N VAL A 34 13.19 -7.37 -11.79
CA VAL A 34 13.18 -8.53 -10.89
C VAL A 34 14.58 -8.83 -10.36
N ALA A 35 15.62 -8.68 -11.17
CA ALA A 35 17.00 -8.86 -10.76
C ALA A 35 17.55 -7.73 -9.86
N MET A 36 16.76 -6.70 -9.57
CA MET A 36 17.10 -5.67 -8.57
C MET A 36 16.43 -6.03 -7.23
N PRO A 37 17.16 -6.46 -6.20
CA PRO A 37 16.57 -6.77 -4.90
C PRO A 37 16.10 -5.49 -4.21
N THR A 38 14.82 -5.44 -3.82
CA THR A 38 14.19 -4.25 -3.21
C THR A 38 13.42 -4.58 -1.93
N GLY A 39 13.59 -5.79 -1.39
CA GLY A 39 12.92 -6.22 -0.16
C GLY A 39 13.58 -5.68 1.11
N HIS A 40 12.80 -5.68 2.20
CA HIS A 40 13.28 -5.34 3.54
C HIS A 40 14.05 -4.01 3.61
N ASN A 41 13.57 -2.96 2.92
CA ASN A 41 14.20 -1.64 2.87
C ASN A 41 15.68 -1.70 2.35
N HIS A 42 15.92 -2.52 1.34
CA HIS A 42 17.24 -2.66 0.71
C HIS A 42 17.58 -1.41 -0.10
N VAL A 43 18.20 -0.44 0.56
CA VAL A 43 18.44 0.93 0.05
C VAL A 43 19.14 0.95 -1.31
N GLU A 44 20.21 0.14 -1.50
CA GLU A 44 20.95 0.09 -2.76
C GLU A 44 20.07 -0.36 -3.95
N GLY A 45 19.27 -1.40 -3.76
CA GLY A 45 18.37 -1.90 -4.80
C GLY A 45 17.24 -0.91 -5.12
N LEU A 46 16.66 -0.30 -4.09
CA LEU A 46 15.65 0.75 -4.24
C LEU A 46 16.20 1.96 -4.97
N ASP A 47 17.43 2.41 -4.65
CA ASP A 47 18.08 3.52 -5.36
C ASP A 47 18.36 3.19 -6.82
N ARG A 48 18.87 2.00 -7.11
CA ARG A 48 19.10 1.55 -8.49
C ARG A 48 17.80 1.51 -9.30
N MET A 49 16.72 1.05 -8.69
CA MET A 49 15.41 0.99 -9.36
C MET A 49 14.85 2.40 -9.58
N ARG A 50 14.95 3.30 -8.59
CA ARG A 50 14.58 4.71 -8.75
C ARG A 50 15.37 5.39 -9.87
N ASP A 51 16.68 5.15 -9.98
CA ASP A 51 17.52 5.72 -11.03
C ASP A 51 17.11 5.21 -12.42
N TRP A 52 16.78 3.93 -12.51
CA TRP A 52 16.31 3.35 -13.77
C TRP A 52 14.98 3.98 -14.23
N PHE A 53 13.99 4.11 -13.33
CA PHE A 53 12.73 4.78 -13.64
C PHE A 53 12.94 6.27 -13.94
N SER A 54 13.79 6.97 -13.14
CA SER A 54 14.11 8.37 -13.38
C SER A 54 14.60 8.63 -14.80
N SER A 55 15.52 7.80 -15.27
CA SER A 55 16.06 7.92 -16.63
C SER A 55 14.98 7.71 -17.71
N ARG A 56 14.14 6.70 -17.56
CA ARG A 56 13.08 6.37 -18.52
C ARG A 56 11.99 7.45 -18.55
N LEU A 57 11.54 7.93 -17.39
CA LEU A 57 10.49 8.94 -17.26
C LEU A 57 10.99 10.32 -17.73
N ALA A 58 12.26 10.68 -17.43
CA ALA A 58 12.87 11.89 -17.99
C ALA A 58 12.96 11.83 -19.52
N GLY A 59 13.23 10.65 -20.08
CA GLY A 59 13.21 10.40 -21.53
C GLY A 59 11.84 10.65 -22.18
N LEU A 60 10.76 10.58 -21.42
CA LEU A 60 9.40 10.94 -21.83
C LEU A 60 9.11 12.44 -21.64
N GLY A 61 10.09 13.25 -21.26
CA GLY A 61 9.94 14.69 -21.04
C GLY A 61 9.30 15.06 -19.72
N ALA A 62 9.35 14.17 -18.72
CA ALA A 62 8.86 14.48 -17.38
C ALA A 62 9.91 15.25 -16.56
N ASP A 63 9.44 16.14 -15.70
CA ASP A 63 10.21 16.65 -14.56
C ASP A 63 10.26 15.58 -13.48
N VAL A 64 11.48 15.15 -13.12
CA VAL A 64 11.68 14.01 -12.22
C VAL A 64 12.38 14.47 -10.95
N ARG A 65 11.81 14.14 -9.80
CA ARG A 65 12.35 14.50 -8.49
C ARG A 65 12.20 13.37 -7.48
N ARG A 66 13.01 13.40 -6.45
CA ARG A 66 12.89 12.54 -5.27
C ARG A 66 12.28 13.36 -4.13
N CYS A 67 11.13 12.94 -3.65
CA CYS A 67 10.49 13.53 -2.48
C CYS A 67 11.02 12.81 -1.24
N PRO A 68 11.57 13.52 -0.26
CA PRO A 68 11.98 12.92 1.00
C PRO A 68 10.79 12.24 1.68
N GLY A 69 11.01 11.09 2.29
CA GLY A 69 10.03 10.48 3.16
C GLY A 69 10.04 11.11 4.55
N SER A 70 8.97 10.89 5.31
CA SER A 70 8.85 11.26 6.73
C SER A 70 9.40 10.13 7.61
N PRO A 71 10.14 10.42 8.71
CA PRO A 71 10.52 9.38 9.66
C PRO A 71 9.29 8.77 10.32
N ARG A 72 9.30 7.46 10.54
CA ARG A 72 8.23 6.79 11.29
C ARG A 72 8.61 6.62 12.76
N HIS A 73 7.61 6.46 13.62
CA HIS A 73 7.86 6.13 15.02
C HIS A 73 8.50 4.73 15.15
N ASP A 74 9.44 4.59 16.08
CA ASP A 74 10.20 3.37 16.30
C ASP A 74 9.33 2.17 16.72
N TRP A 75 8.22 2.41 17.43
CA TRP A 75 7.29 1.37 17.85
C TRP A 75 6.57 0.68 16.68
N LEU A 76 6.52 1.31 15.50
CA LEU A 76 6.00 0.68 14.27
C LEU A 76 6.94 -0.39 13.72
N SER A 77 8.22 -0.37 14.12
CA SER A 77 9.17 -1.43 13.79
C SER A 77 9.01 -2.59 14.77
N ILE A 78 8.69 -3.79 14.26
CA ILE A 78 8.58 -5.00 15.08
C ILE A 78 9.98 -5.44 15.45
N ARG A 79 10.47 -5.03 16.63
CA ARG A 79 11.78 -5.44 17.15
C ARG A 79 11.63 -6.67 18.03
N ARG A 80 12.53 -7.63 17.84
CA ARG A 80 12.53 -8.88 18.59
C ARG A 80 13.12 -8.76 20.00
N ASP A 81 13.94 -7.71 20.26
CA ASP A 81 14.66 -7.57 21.53
C ASP A 81 13.90 -6.63 22.49
N PRO A 82 13.39 -7.17 23.64
CA PRO A 82 12.68 -6.38 24.64
C PRO A 82 13.60 -5.45 25.46
N GLU A 83 14.92 -5.74 25.52
CA GLU A 83 15.87 -5.00 26.35
C GLU A 83 16.16 -3.59 25.83
N ASP A 84 15.91 -3.33 24.54
CA ASP A 84 16.08 -2.03 23.89
C ASP A 84 14.86 -1.10 23.99
N ALA A 85 13.82 -1.49 24.72
CA ALA A 85 12.64 -0.64 24.85
C ALA A 85 12.96 0.55 25.77
N PRO A 86 12.69 1.79 25.35
CA PRO A 86 12.77 2.95 26.24
C PRO A 86 11.82 2.73 27.44
N GLY A 87 12.23 3.22 28.62
CA GLY A 87 11.42 3.10 29.82
C GLY A 87 9.99 3.65 29.64
N PHE A 88 9.10 3.17 30.47
CA PHE A 88 7.70 3.63 30.48
C PHE A 88 7.65 5.07 30.99
N ASP A 89 7.52 6.00 30.08
CA ASP A 89 7.27 7.41 30.36
C ASP A 89 5.93 7.75 29.70
N ASP A 90 4.89 7.99 30.50
CA ASP A 90 3.55 8.27 30.02
C ASP A 90 3.47 9.57 29.19
N ASP A 91 4.39 10.51 29.46
CA ASP A 91 4.45 11.82 28.80
C ASP A 91 5.47 11.86 27.65
N ALA A 92 6.26 10.80 27.44
CA ALA A 92 7.25 10.79 26.37
C ALA A 92 6.62 10.62 24.99
N GLU A 93 6.89 11.57 24.13
CA GLU A 93 6.58 11.40 22.69
C GLU A 93 7.30 10.17 22.14
N PRO A 94 6.65 9.40 21.24
CA PRO A 94 7.28 8.26 20.62
C PRO A 94 8.56 8.68 19.88
N ALA A 95 9.66 7.99 20.14
CA ALA A 95 10.90 8.22 19.41
C ALA A 95 10.71 7.87 17.92
N PHE A 96 11.44 8.57 17.06
CA PHE A 96 11.49 8.22 15.64
C PHE A 96 12.51 7.12 15.38
N SER A 97 12.23 6.30 14.38
CA SER A 97 13.14 5.24 13.93
C SER A 97 14.46 5.81 13.42
N ASN A 98 15.56 5.12 13.75
CA ASN A 98 16.89 5.40 13.19
C ASN A 98 17.12 4.71 11.82
N GLU A 99 16.09 4.08 11.25
CA GLU A 99 16.17 3.48 9.93
C GLU A 99 16.39 4.54 8.84
N THR A 100 17.07 4.14 7.78
CA THR A 100 17.20 5.01 6.61
C THR A 100 15.81 5.25 6.01
N VAL A 101 15.44 6.53 5.94
CA VAL A 101 14.14 6.93 5.37
C VAL A 101 14.22 6.89 3.85
N PRO A 102 13.47 6.02 3.18
CA PRO A 102 13.45 5.98 1.73
C PRO A 102 12.72 7.20 1.15
N SER A 103 13.10 7.60 -0.07
CA SER A 103 12.40 8.66 -0.81
C SER A 103 11.38 8.07 -1.79
N THR A 104 10.35 8.83 -2.07
CA THR A 104 9.39 8.58 -3.17
C THR A 104 9.90 9.23 -4.45
N LEU A 105 9.91 8.48 -5.56
CA LEU A 105 10.18 9.04 -6.88
C LEU A 105 8.90 9.65 -7.44
N VAL A 106 8.96 10.91 -7.87
CA VAL A 106 7.83 11.58 -8.54
C VAL A 106 8.29 12.12 -9.88
N ALA A 107 7.56 11.77 -10.93
CA ALA A 107 7.79 12.25 -12.27
C ALA A 107 6.50 12.88 -12.82
N THR A 108 6.58 14.13 -13.27
CA THR A 108 5.40 14.87 -13.75
C THR A 108 5.64 15.35 -15.18
N ARG A 109 4.70 15.04 -16.07
CA ARG A 109 4.64 15.59 -17.41
C ARG A 109 3.37 16.42 -17.56
N ARG A 110 3.53 17.67 -18.02
CA ARG A 110 2.43 18.57 -18.40
C ARG A 110 2.49 18.86 -19.88
N VAL A 111 1.34 18.86 -20.52
CA VAL A 111 1.20 19.08 -21.98
C VAL A 111 0.43 20.36 -22.18
N GLY A 112 1.15 21.48 -22.30
CA GLY A 112 0.57 22.81 -22.46
C GLY A 112 -0.12 23.34 -21.20
N ASP A 113 -0.90 24.40 -21.37
CA ASP A 113 -1.59 25.11 -20.29
C ASP A 113 -3.12 24.86 -20.29
N ASP A 114 -3.56 23.75 -20.91
CA ASP A 114 -5.00 23.44 -20.96
C ASP A 114 -5.51 23.00 -19.59
N ALA A 115 -6.22 23.92 -18.94
CA ALA A 115 -6.85 23.67 -17.63
C ALA A 115 -7.96 22.60 -17.70
N SER A 116 -8.43 22.23 -18.89
CA SER A 116 -9.44 21.17 -19.08
C SER A 116 -8.85 19.78 -19.27
N ALA A 117 -7.53 19.64 -19.48
CA ALA A 117 -6.86 18.35 -19.62
C ALA A 117 -7.01 17.52 -18.34
N VAL A 118 -7.30 16.23 -18.47
CA VAL A 118 -7.39 15.31 -17.32
C VAL A 118 -5.99 15.07 -16.76
N ARG A 119 -5.82 15.27 -15.47
CA ARG A 119 -4.57 15.03 -14.73
C ARG A 119 -4.59 13.65 -14.16
N HIS A 120 -3.83 12.75 -14.78
CA HIS A 120 -3.73 11.36 -14.35
C HIS A 120 -2.65 11.21 -13.28
N PHE A 121 -2.96 10.51 -12.19
CA PHE A 121 -2.00 10.13 -11.16
C PHE A 121 -1.78 8.62 -11.20
N LEU A 122 -0.58 8.20 -11.56
CA LEU A 122 -0.15 6.81 -11.64
C LEU A 122 0.65 6.48 -10.37
N CYS A 123 0.30 5.42 -9.67
CA CYS A 123 0.95 5.06 -8.41
C CYS A 123 1.36 3.59 -8.39
N GLY A 124 2.55 3.34 -7.84
CA GLY A 124 3.03 2.02 -7.54
C GLY A 124 4.17 2.03 -6.55
N HIS A 125 4.60 0.83 -6.12
CA HIS A 125 5.70 0.69 -5.18
C HIS A 125 6.89 -0.07 -5.77
N LEU A 126 8.08 0.26 -5.26
CA LEU A 126 9.36 -0.31 -5.68
C LEU A 126 9.79 -1.47 -4.80
N ASP A 127 9.36 -1.46 -3.54
CA ASP A 127 9.73 -2.45 -2.54
C ASP A 127 9.02 -3.79 -2.76
N THR A 128 9.51 -4.82 -2.10
CA THR A 128 8.94 -6.17 -2.10
C THR A 128 9.14 -6.80 -0.72
N VAL A 129 8.38 -7.85 -0.41
CA VAL A 129 8.56 -8.64 0.82
C VAL A 129 9.74 -9.62 0.76
N HIS A 130 10.39 -9.78 -0.39
CA HIS A 130 11.41 -10.82 -0.60
C HIS A 130 12.78 -10.37 -0.08
N ALA A 131 13.44 -11.26 0.67
CA ALA A 131 14.76 -10.99 1.21
C ALA A 131 15.80 -10.73 0.10
N PRO A 132 16.62 -9.66 0.22
CA PRO A 132 17.55 -9.26 -0.84
C PRO A 132 18.73 -10.20 -1.07
N ASP A 133 19.02 -11.07 -0.09
CA ASP A 133 20.12 -12.06 -0.07
C ASP A 133 19.65 -13.50 -0.28
N GLY A 134 18.37 -13.70 -0.59
CA GLY A 134 17.81 -15.03 -0.86
C GLY A 134 18.21 -15.60 -2.23
N SER A 135 17.88 -16.85 -2.47
CA SER A 135 18.09 -17.52 -3.77
C SER A 135 17.05 -17.14 -4.83
N PHE A 136 15.94 -16.53 -4.44
CA PHE A 136 14.85 -16.10 -5.31
C PHE A 136 15.11 -14.65 -5.77
N GLN A 137 15.91 -14.46 -6.84
CA GLN A 137 16.41 -13.15 -7.28
C GLN A 137 16.31 -12.91 -8.79
N THR A 138 15.81 -13.88 -9.55
CA THR A 138 15.76 -13.80 -11.02
C THR A 138 14.37 -14.12 -11.55
N LEU A 139 14.04 -13.58 -12.71
CA LEU A 139 12.83 -13.96 -13.43
C LEU A 139 13.09 -15.25 -14.19
N GLU A 140 12.45 -16.33 -13.74
CA GLU A 140 12.62 -17.66 -14.33
C GLU A 140 11.37 -18.07 -15.11
N PRO A 141 11.47 -18.42 -16.38
CA PRO A 141 10.35 -18.99 -17.13
C PRO A 141 10.05 -20.39 -16.58
N VAL A 142 8.79 -20.61 -16.17
CA VAL A 142 8.38 -21.92 -15.61
C VAL A 142 7.80 -22.80 -16.71
N ARG A 143 6.78 -22.33 -17.42
CA ARG A 143 6.13 -23.03 -18.55
C ARG A 143 5.05 -22.12 -19.16
N ASP A 144 4.64 -22.42 -20.38
CA ASP A 144 3.37 -21.95 -21.00
C ASP A 144 3.00 -20.48 -20.75
N GLY A 145 4.00 -19.56 -20.83
CA GLY A 145 3.77 -18.14 -20.64
C GLY A 145 3.72 -17.67 -19.19
N ILE A 146 4.11 -18.52 -18.22
CA ILE A 146 4.26 -18.17 -16.81
C ILE A 146 5.73 -17.99 -16.48
N ALA A 147 6.05 -16.94 -15.73
CA ALA A 147 7.37 -16.73 -15.13
C ALA A 147 7.28 -16.47 -13.63
N THR A 148 8.28 -16.92 -12.87
CA THR A 148 8.40 -16.67 -11.42
C THR A 148 9.54 -15.70 -11.15
N GLY A 149 9.39 -14.88 -10.11
CA GLY A 149 10.43 -13.95 -9.69
C GLY A 149 9.97 -13.04 -8.55
N PRO A 150 10.90 -12.53 -7.71
CA PRO A 150 10.56 -11.69 -6.57
C PRO A 150 9.95 -10.35 -7.00
N GLY A 151 8.73 -10.09 -6.55
CA GLY A 151 7.99 -8.90 -6.93
C GLY A 151 7.57 -8.90 -8.41
N ALA A 152 7.64 -10.04 -9.11
CA ALA A 152 7.30 -10.10 -10.53
C ALA A 152 5.82 -9.75 -10.76
N MET A 153 4.96 -10.16 -9.83
CA MET A 153 3.55 -9.81 -9.80
C MET A 153 3.31 -8.57 -8.93
N ASP A 154 3.91 -8.54 -7.74
CA ASP A 154 3.69 -7.53 -6.70
C ASP A 154 4.98 -6.70 -6.45
N MET A 155 5.15 -5.49 -7.12
CA MET A 155 4.30 -5.08 -8.25
C MET A 155 5.16 -4.66 -9.46
N LYS A 156 6.40 -5.20 -9.63
CA LYS A 156 7.31 -4.82 -10.73
C LYS A 156 6.68 -4.99 -12.12
N GLY A 157 5.85 -6.05 -12.30
CA GLY A 157 5.06 -6.23 -13.52
C GLY A 157 4.05 -5.11 -13.76
N GLY A 158 3.40 -4.63 -12.70
CA GLY A 158 2.51 -3.46 -12.76
C GLY A 158 3.25 -2.17 -13.12
N LEU A 159 4.49 -2.01 -12.64
CA LEU A 159 5.33 -0.87 -12.99
C LEU A 159 5.75 -0.90 -14.47
N VAL A 160 6.03 -2.07 -15.02
CA VAL A 160 6.29 -2.24 -16.46
C VAL A 160 5.04 -1.89 -17.27
N VAL A 161 3.86 -2.30 -16.84
CA VAL A 161 2.58 -1.92 -17.47
C VAL A 161 2.42 -0.40 -17.51
N ALA A 162 2.64 0.29 -16.39
CA ALA A 162 2.50 1.74 -16.29
C ALA A 162 3.47 2.48 -17.23
N LEU A 163 4.75 2.15 -17.14
CA LEU A 163 5.78 2.75 -17.99
C LEU A 163 5.55 2.44 -19.46
N GLY A 164 5.25 1.18 -19.80
CA GLY A 164 5.00 0.71 -21.16
C GLY A 164 3.83 1.44 -21.83
N ALA A 165 2.76 1.74 -21.07
CA ALA A 165 1.62 2.50 -21.58
C ALA A 165 2.00 3.95 -21.93
N LEU A 166 2.77 4.63 -21.05
CA LEU A 166 3.26 5.99 -21.30
C LEU A 166 4.18 6.04 -22.50
N GLU A 167 5.12 5.10 -22.62
CA GLU A 167 6.04 5.00 -23.75
C GLU A 167 5.32 4.68 -25.05
N THR A 168 4.30 3.83 -25.02
CA THR A 168 3.49 3.49 -26.20
C THR A 168 2.75 4.73 -26.71
N LEU A 169 2.12 5.50 -25.83
CA LEU A 169 1.45 6.74 -26.21
C LEU A 169 2.44 7.76 -26.79
N ALA A 170 3.58 7.95 -26.15
CA ALA A 170 4.62 8.85 -26.63
C ALA A 170 5.16 8.45 -28.02
N ALA A 171 5.40 7.16 -28.28
CA ALA A 171 5.84 6.65 -29.58
C ALA A 171 4.82 6.90 -30.68
N LEU A 172 3.53 6.91 -30.35
CA LEU A 172 2.45 7.22 -31.28
C LEU A 172 2.17 8.73 -31.42
N GLY A 173 2.97 9.59 -30.75
CA GLY A 173 2.80 11.03 -30.75
C GLY A 173 1.55 11.51 -29.97
N ARG A 174 1.05 10.69 -29.06
CA ARG A 174 -0.05 11.05 -28.16
C ARG A 174 0.48 11.50 -26.82
N GLU A 175 0.32 12.77 -26.54
CA GLU A 175 0.70 13.36 -25.27
C GLU A 175 -0.50 13.45 -24.35
N VAL A 176 -0.31 13.13 -23.05
CA VAL A 176 -1.30 13.22 -21.99
C VAL A 176 -0.63 13.79 -20.73
N ASP A 177 -1.40 14.48 -19.90
CA ASP A 177 -0.94 14.98 -18.59
C ASP A 177 -0.90 13.85 -17.59
N TRP A 178 0.26 13.63 -16.96
CA TRP A 178 0.40 12.59 -15.93
C TRP A 178 1.43 12.95 -14.87
N THR A 179 1.22 12.41 -13.69
CA THR A 179 2.22 12.30 -12.62
C THR A 179 2.33 10.83 -12.25
N MET A 180 3.53 10.31 -12.16
CA MET A 180 3.82 8.97 -11.67
C MET A 180 4.59 9.07 -10.35
N ALA A 181 4.05 8.48 -9.30
CA ALA A 181 4.67 8.38 -7.97
C ALA A 181 5.01 6.93 -7.67
N LEU A 182 6.26 6.67 -7.30
CA LEU A 182 6.77 5.36 -6.93
C LEU A 182 7.28 5.41 -5.50
N VAL A 183 6.52 4.84 -4.57
CA VAL A 183 6.88 4.73 -3.16
C VAL A 183 7.86 3.57 -2.93
N SER A 184 8.48 3.51 -1.78
CA SER A 184 9.53 2.54 -1.49
C SER A 184 9.29 1.77 -0.19
N ASP A 185 8.08 1.80 0.34
CA ASP A 185 7.71 1.22 1.63
C ASP A 185 6.24 0.79 1.73
N GLU A 186 5.61 0.46 0.58
CA GLU A 186 4.22 -0.01 0.55
C GLU A 186 4.04 -1.26 1.38
N GLU A 187 4.91 -2.23 1.21
CA GLU A 187 4.89 -3.55 1.85
C GLU A 187 5.08 -3.48 3.39
N THR A 188 5.57 -2.34 3.87
CA THR A 188 5.71 -2.06 5.30
C THR A 188 4.71 -1.04 5.83
N GLY A 189 3.74 -0.60 5.02
CA GLY A 189 2.62 0.24 5.41
C GLY A 189 2.68 1.69 4.95
N THR A 190 3.60 2.05 4.07
CA THR A 190 3.79 3.40 3.48
C THR A 190 4.04 4.50 4.54
N TYR A 191 4.58 4.13 5.70
CA TYR A 191 4.78 5.08 6.80
C TYR A 191 5.79 6.20 6.46
N PHE A 192 6.78 5.90 5.62
CA PHE A 192 7.76 6.88 5.17
C PHE A 192 7.25 7.70 3.99
N GLY A 193 6.50 7.07 3.06
CA GLY A 193 6.09 7.68 1.80
C GLY A 193 4.74 8.38 1.82
N ALA A 194 3.90 8.16 2.84
CA ALA A 194 2.49 8.58 2.84
C ALA A 194 2.28 10.08 2.65
N ASP A 195 3.02 10.91 3.40
CA ASP A 195 2.87 12.38 3.33
C ASP A 195 3.22 12.90 1.94
N ALA A 196 4.35 12.46 1.38
CA ALA A 196 4.77 12.81 0.03
C ALA A 196 3.76 12.35 -1.02
N LEU A 197 3.26 11.10 -0.89
CA LEU A 197 2.28 10.53 -1.82
C LEU A 197 0.96 11.31 -1.79
N MET A 198 0.42 11.60 -0.62
CA MET A 198 -0.84 12.35 -0.48
C MET A 198 -0.70 13.79 -0.96
N GLU A 199 0.43 14.46 -0.69
CA GLU A 199 0.66 15.82 -1.17
C GLU A 199 0.72 15.88 -2.68
N GLU A 200 1.47 14.96 -3.30
CA GLU A 200 1.61 14.88 -4.76
C GLU A 200 0.31 14.51 -5.48
N ALA A 201 -0.54 13.72 -4.84
CA ALA A 201 -1.83 13.31 -5.38
C ALA A 201 -2.84 14.47 -5.46
N ARG A 202 -2.68 15.50 -4.62
CA ARG A 202 -3.61 16.64 -4.59
C ARG A 202 -3.69 17.33 -5.95
N GLY A 203 -4.92 17.66 -6.33
CA GLY A 203 -5.18 18.39 -7.58
C GLY A 203 -5.15 17.55 -8.85
N HIS A 204 -5.03 16.21 -8.73
CA HIS A 204 -5.24 15.29 -9.84
C HIS A 204 -6.72 14.85 -9.92
N ASP A 205 -7.14 14.41 -11.09
CA ASP A 205 -8.54 14.08 -11.36
C ASP A 205 -8.84 12.60 -11.16
N VAL A 206 -7.87 11.74 -11.46
CA VAL A 206 -8.00 10.26 -11.37
C VAL A 206 -6.72 9.62 -10.85
N GLY A 207 -6.87 8.62 -9.98
CA GLY A 207 -5.81 7.78 -9.45
C GLY A 207 -5.85 6.38 -10.08
N LEU A 208 -4.69 5.91 -10.56
CA LEU A 208 -4.50 4.63 -11.23
C LEU A 208 -3.36 3.89 -10.53
N VAL A 209 -3.67 2.78 -9.85
CA VAL A 209 -2.71 2.03 -9.03
C VAL A 209 -2.47 0.65 -9.65
N PHE A 210 -1.20 0.25 -9.73
CA PHE A 210 -0.78 -0.93 -10.50
C PHE A 210 -0.55 -2.17 -9.65
N GLU A 211 -1.29 -2.27 -8.54
CA GLU A 211 -1.39 -3.51 -7.77
C GLU A 211 -1.75 -4.70 -8.65
N PRO A 212 -1.37 -5.93 -8.25
CA PRO A 212 -1.72 -7.14 -8.98
C PRO A 212 -3.20 -7.26 -9.29
N ALA A 213 -3.53 -7.63 -10.52
CA ALA A 213 -4.89 -7.97 -10.89
C ALA A 213 -5.35 -9.23 -10.16
N LEU A 214 -6.64 -9.29 -9.83
CA LEU A 214 -7.23 -10.52 -9.32
C LEU A 214 -7.20 -11.63 -10.39
N ALA A 215 -7.19 -12.89 -9.95
CA ALA A 215 -7.03 -14.04 -10.84
C ALA A 215 -8.10 -14.13 -11.93
N ASP A 216 -9.30 -13.64 -11.65
CA ASP A 216 -10.42 -13.57 -12.61
C ASP A 216 -10.44 -12.27 -13.44
N GLY A 217 -9.43 -11.40 -13.27
CA GLY A 217 -9.33 -10.11 -13.95
C GLY A 217 -10.19 -9.00 -13.34
N SER A 218 -10.86 -9.24 -12.20
CA SER A 218 -11.68 -8.24 -11.50
C SER A 218 -10.89 -6.99 -11.15
N LEU A 219 -11.57 -5.84 -11.25
CA LEU A 219 -11.08 -4.54 -10.81
C LEU A 219 -11.56 -4.27 -9.37
N VAL A 220 -10.64 -4.01 -8.46
CA VAL A 220 -10.99 -3.67 -7.08
C VAL A 220 -11.44 -2.22 -6.98
N VAL A 221 -12.70 -2.03 -6.62
CA VAL A 221 -13.33 -0.71 -6.45
C VAL A 221 -13.50 -0.31 -4.99
N GLU A 222 -13.31 -1.25 -4.07
CA GLU A 222 -13.46 -1.04 -2.64
C GLU A 222 -12.41 -1.82 -1.85
N ARG A 223 -11.80 -1.17 -0.85
CA ARG A 223 -10.83 -1.77 0.06
C ARG A 223 -11.13 -1.39 1.50
N MET A 224 -10.93 -2.31 2.43
CA MET A 224 -10.91 -1.97 3.84
C MET A 224 -9.73 -1.05 4.16
N GLY A 225 -9.87 -0.27 5.22
CA GLY A 225 -8.75 0.45 5.83
C GLY A 225 -7.87 -0.47 6.66
N SER A 226 -6.68 0.01 6.99
CA SER A 226 -5.69 -0.72 7.78
C SER A 226 -5.02 0.19 8.81
N GLY A 227 -5.01 -0.27 10.05
CA GLY A 227 -4.30 0.35 11.16
C GLY A 227 -3.38 -0.63 11.87
N THR A 228 -2.31 -0.11 12.44
CA THR A 228 -1.40 -0.83 13.32
C THR A 228 -1.54 -0.29 14.73
N PHE A 229 -1.48 -1.16 15.73
CA PHE A 229 -1.40 -0.76 17.13
C PHE A 229 -0.35 -1.59 17.87
N MET A 230 0.14 -1.06 18.99
CA MET A 230 1.04 -1.77 19.89
C MET A 230 0.51 -1.64 21.33
N LEU A 231 0.38 -2.77 22.01
CA LEU A 231 0.12 -2.83 23.44
C LEU A 231 1.45 -3.06 24.14
N GLU A 232 1.72 -2.29 25.19
CA GLU A 232 2.93 -2.39 25.98
C GLU A 232 2.59 -2.42 27.46
N ALA A 233 3.16 -3.39 28.17
CA ALA A 233 3.01 -3.51 29.60
C ALA A 233 4.37 -3.41 30.29
N VAL A 234 4.44 -2.64 31.37
CA VAL A 234 5.61 -2.50 32.24
C VAL A 234 5.25 -2.85 33.66
N GLY A 235 5.99 -3.74 34.25
CA GLY A 235 5.83 -4.21 35.61
C GLY A 235 7.12 -4.09 36.41
N ARG A 236 7.29 -5.00 37.39
CA ARG A 236 8.48 -5.06 38.24
C ARG A 236 9.05 -6.46 38.28
N ALA A 237 10.35 -6.57 37.97
CA ALA A 237 11.07 -7.83 38.07
C ALA A 237 11.21 -8.28 39.53
N ALA A 238 11.13 -9.59 39.75
CA ALA A 238 11.42 -10.20 41.03
C ALA A 238 11.86 -11.65 40.85
N HIS A 239 12.67 -12.16 41.76
CA HIS A 239 13.05 -13.57 41.78
C HIS A 239 11.88 -14.43 42.26
N VAL A 240 11.42 -15.34 41.39
CA VAL A 240 10.18 -16.14 41.65
C VAL A 240 10.22 -16.89 42.95
N GLY A 241 11.34 -17.50 43.33
CA GLY A 241 11.45 -18.29 44.57
C GLY A 241 11.78 -17.49 45.82
N ARG A 242 12.08 -16.17 45.72
CA ARG A 242 12.54 -15.37 46.89
C ARG A 242 11.66 -14.16 47.17
N ALA A 243 11.15 -13.51 46.14
CA ALA A 243 10.47 -12.23 46.24
C ALA A 243 9.25 -12.15 45.30
N PHE A 244 8.56 -13.26 45.06
CA PHE A 244 7.45 -13.33 44.08
C PHE A 244 6.37 -12.28 44.36
N GLY A 245 6.03 -12.01 45.63
CA GLY A 245 5.03 -11.01 46.01
C GLY A 245 5.42 -9.55 45.69
N GLU A 246 6.71 -9.30 45.48
CA GLU A 246 7.19 -7.97 45.07
C GLU A 246 7.12 -7.75 43.57
N GLY A 247 7.08 -8.84 42.79
CA GLY A 247 7.01 -8.80 41.33
C GLY A 247 5.67 -8.32 40.81
N ARG A 248 5.69 -7.69 39.64
CA ARG A 248 4.52 -7.28 38.88
C ARG A 248 4.69 -7.74 37.44
N SER A 249 3.95 -8.77 37.08
CA SER A 249 4.15 -9.44 35.77
C SER A 249 3.54 -8.62 34.62
N ALA A 250 4.41 -8.04 33.80
CA ALA A 250 4.01 -7.38 32.56
C ALA A 250 3.34 -8.36 31.58
N VAL A 251 3.82 -9.59 31.50
CA VAL A 251 3.20 -10.62 30.63
C VAL A 251 1.76 -10.91 31.02
N VAL A 252 1.45 -10.99 32.32
CA VAL A 252 0.06 -11.20 32.77
C VAL A 252 -0.83 -10.01 32.46
N ALA A 253 -0.32 -8.79 32.67
CA ALA A 253 -1.06 -7.57 32.32
C ALA A 253 -1.33 -7.49 30.81
N LEU A 254 -0.30 -7.75 29.99
CA LEU A 254 -0.43 -7.78 28.55
C LEU A 254 -1.42 -8.85 28.07
N ALA A 255 -1.40 -10.05 28.67
CA ALA A 255 -2.34 -11.13 28.30
C ALA A 255 -3.80 -10.73 28.54
N LYS A 256 -4.09 -10.02 29.66
CA LYS A 256 -5.44 -9.46 29.91
C LYS A 256 -5.83 -8.48 28.81
N ALA A 257 -4.93 -7.57 28.42
CA ALA A 257 -5.21 -6.59 27.37
C ALA A 257 -5.41 -7.25 25.99
N ILE A 258 -4.62 -8.27 25.66
CA ILE A 258 -4.77 -9.03 24.42
C ILE A 258 -6.19 -9.59 24.32
N ILE A 259 -6.69 -10.22 25.38
CA ILE A 259 -8.03 -10.80 25.39
C ILE A 259 -9.08 -9.69 25.16
N GLU A 260 -9.06 -8.61 25.96
CA GLU A 260 -10.07 -7.57 25.90
C GLU A 260 -10.04 -6.79 24.58
N VAL A 261 -8.86 -6.56 24.00
CA VAL A 261 -8.74 -5.90 22.70
C VAL A 261 -9.14 -6.84 21.57
N SER A 262 -8.85 -8.14 21.65
CA SER A 262 -9.29 -9.11 20.65
C SER A 262 -10.80 -9.24 20.57
N ASP A 263 -11.52 -9.04 21.68
CA ASP A 263 -12.98 -9.08 21.76
C ASP A 263 -13.66 -7.90 21.04
N LEU A 264 -12.89 -6.87 20.60
CA LEU A 264 -13.39 -5.78 19.78
C LEU A 264 -13.60 -6.17 18.30
N ALA A 265 -13.14 -7.36 17.91
CA ALA A 265 -13.35 -7.87 16.55
C ALA A 265 -14.83 -8.14 16.29
N ASP A 266 -15.36 -7.56 15.22
CA ASP A 266 -16.71 -7.78 14.71
C ASP A 266 -16.69 -7.85 13.17
N PRO A 267 -16.23 -8.98 12.60
CA PRO A 267 -16.09 -9.12 11.16
C PRO A 267 -17.42 -8.93 10.40
N GLY A 268 -18.55 -9.24 11.05
CA GLY A 268 -19.88 -9.03 10.48
C GLY A 268 -20.22 -7.56 10.23
N ASN A 269 -19.64 -6.66 11.01
CA ASN A 269 -19.77 -5.20 10.90
C ASN A 269 -18.46 -4.54 10.41
N GLY A 270 -17.61 -5.29 9.71
CA GLY A 270 -16.42 -4.75 9.05
C GLY A 270 -15.29 -4.34 9.99
N ARG A 271 -15.22 -4.91 11.20
CA ARG A 271 -14.13 -4.69 12.17
C ARG A 271 -13.32 -5.96 12.36
N ILE A 272 -12.03 -5.95 11.99
CA ILE A 272 -11.11 -7.06 12.20
C ILE A 272 -10.01 -6.58 13.13
N VAL A 273 -9.70 -7.37 14.14
CA VAL A 273 -8.59 -7.15 15.07
C VAL A 273 -7.78 -8.44 15.13
N ASN A 274 -6.52 -8.34 14.73
CA ASN A 274 -5.55 -9.43 14.84
C ASN A 274 -4.39 -8.99 15.73
N ILE A 275 -3.95 -9.83 16.66
CA ILE A 275 -2.85 -9.54 17.58
C ILE A 275 -1.71 -10.54 17.37
N GLY A 276 -0.53 -10.00 17.08
CA GLY A 276 0.73 -10.71 16.88
C GLY A 276 1.71 -9.85 16.11
N PRO A 277 3.02 -9.99 16.36
CA PRO A 277 3.67 -10.88 17.33
C PRO A 277 3.54 -10.44 18.80
N VAL A 278 3.91 -11.32 19.73
CA VAL A 278 3.94 -11.08 21.18
C VAL A 278 5.34 -11.32 21.70
N HIS A 279 5.88 -10.40 22.48
CA HIS A 279 7.20 -10.48 23.10
C HIS A 279 7.13 -10.15 24.57
N GLY A 280 7.87 -10.88 25.42
CA GLY A 280 7.97 -10.58 26.84
C GLY A 280 8.51 -11.74 27.68
N GLY A 281 9.31 -11.40 28.67
CA GLY A 281 9.99 -12.36 29.55
C GLY A 281 11.18 -13.04 28.88
N GLY A 282 12.27 -13.19 29.61
CA GLY A 282 13.51 -13.84 29.10
C GLY A 282 13.82 -15.16 29.80
N VAL A 283 13.40 -15.32 31.08
CA VAL A 283 13.73 -16.51 31.91
C VAL A 283 12.56 -16.91 32.79
N THR A 284 12.49 -18.19 33.16
CA THR A 284 11.36 -18.74 33.93
C THR A 284 11.42 -18.46 35.44
N ASN A 285 12.59 -18.09 35.97
CA ASN A 285 12.82 -17.85 37.40
C ASN A 285 12.78 -16.37 37.79
N ALA A 286 12.39 -15.47 36.89
CA ALA A 286 12.15 -14.07 37.14
C ALA A 286 10.74 -13.65 36.70
N VAL A 287 10.06 -12.78 37.48
CA VAL A 287 8.82 -12.14 37.07
C VAL A 287 9.13 -11.17 35.91
N PRO A 288 8.46 -11.29 34.77
CA PRO A 288 8.71 -10.41 33.62
C PRO A 288 8.33 -8.95 33.93
N HIS A 289 9.24 -8.01 33.71
CA HIS A 289 8.98 -6.60 33.94
C HIS A 289 8.58 -5.82 32.70
N HIS A 290 8.74 -6.40 31.50
CA HIS A 290 8.37 -5.80 30.24
C HIS A 290 7.75 -6.83 29.30
N ALA A 291 6.67 -6.41 28.60
CA ALA A 291 6.04 -7.20 27.55
C ALA A 291 5.32 -6.27 26.56
N ARG A 292 5.30 -6.65 25.29
CA ARG A 292 4.61 -5.92 24.23
C ARG A 292 4.08 -6.85 23.15
N CYS A 293 3.04 -6.40 22.47
CA CYS A 293 2.55 -7.04 21.26
C CYS A 293 2.13 -5.99 20.24
N TRP A 294 2.12 -6.39 18.97
CA TRP A 294 1.54 -5.59 17.90
C TRP A 294 0.24 -6.21 17.44
N GLY A 295 -0.60 -5.37 16.85
CA GLY A 295 -1.82 -5.82 16.21
C GLY A 295 -2.09 -5.06 14.93
N ASN A 296 -2.89 -5.69 14.06
CA ASN A 296 -3.42 -5.11 12.85
C ASN A 296 -4.93 -5.00 12.97
N ALA A 297 -5.45 -3.80 12.68
CA ALA A 297 -6.87 -3.51 12.63
C ALA A 297 -7.30 -3.32 11.16
N ARG A 298 -8.50 -3.83 10.82
CA ARG A 298 -9.16 -3.54 9.54
C ARG A 298 -10.54 -2.96 9.81
N TYR A 299 -10.94 -2.00 8.98
CA TYR A 299 -12.22 -1.31 9.11
C TYR A 299 -12.81 -0.97 7.75
N ALA A 300 -14.15 -1.03 7.67
CA ALA A 300 -14.86 -0.89 6.41
C ALA A 300 -15.03 0.58 5.96
N ASP A 301 -15.06 1.52 6.91
CA ASP A 301 -15.33 2.93 6.67
C ASP A 301 -14.70 3.83 7.75
N ALA A 302 -14.86 5.14 7.60
CA ALA A 302 -14.30 6.13 8.52
C ALA A 302 -14.91 6.07 9.94
N ASP A 303 -16.20 5.77 10.07
CA ASP A 303 -16.87 5.64 11.37
C ASP A 303 -16.36 4.40 12.10
N SER A 304 -16.21 3.29 11.39
CA SER A 304 -15.60 2.07 11.91
C SER A 304 -14.14 2.26 12.30
N GLN A 305 -13.37 3.06 11.54
CA GLN A 305 -11.99 3.45 11.88
C GLN A 305 -11.94 4.19 13.21
N ALA A 306 -12.63 5.33 13.30
CA ALA A 306 -12.63 6.18 14.48
C ALA A 306 -13.19 5.43 15.71
N GLY A 307 -14.27 4.67 15.53
CA GLY A 307 -14.87 3.88 16.60
C GLY A 307 -13.95 2.78 17.11
N LEU A 308 -13.28 2.03 16.21
CA LEU A 308 -12.37 0.95 16.62
C LEU A 308 -11.12 1.49 17.33
N GLU A 309 -10.54 2.57 16.83
CA GLU A 309 -9.39 3.23 17.47
C GLU A 309 -9.74 3.72 18.87
N ALA A 310 -10.86 4.41 19.02
CA ALA A 310 -11.35 4.87 20.33
C ALA A 310 -11.66 3.71 21.29
N ASP A 311 -12.25 2.61 20.79
CA ASP A 311 -12.55 1.43 21.57
C ASP A 311 -11.29 0.74 22.10
N ILE A 312 -10.23 0.63 21.28
CA ILE A 312 -8.94 0.08 21.69
C ILE A 312 -8.36 0.91 22.84
N HIS A 313 -8.30 2.23 22.70
CA HIS A 313 -7.82 3.12 23.79
C HIS A 313 -8.66 2.97 25.05
N ARG A 314 -9.98 3.05 24.93
CA ARG A 314 -10.91 2.95 26.06
C ARG A 314 -10.76 1.64 26.84
N VAL A 315 -10.62 0.52 26.14
CA VAL A 315 -10.46 -0.81 26.76
C VAL A 315 -9.15 -0.89 27.53
N VAL A 316 -8.04 -0.44 26.92
CA VAL A 316 -6.72 -0.47 27.55
C VAL A 316 -6.65 0.45 28.77
N GLU A 317 -7.17 1.68 28.68
CA GLU A 317 -7.24 2.61 29.81
C GLU A 317 -8.12 2.09 30.94
N ALA A 318 -9.26 1.45 30.63
CA ALA A 318 -10.11 0.84 31.62
C ALA A 318 -9.42 -0.32 32.34
N LEU A 319 -8.67 -1.14 31.62
CA LEU A 319 -7.88 -2.22 32.21
C LEU A 319 -6.76 -1.65 33.09
N ASP A 320 -6.03 -0.63 32.68
CA ASP A 320 -4.95 -0.03 33.45
C ASP A 320 -5.48 0.53 34.79
N ARG A 321 -6.65 1.20 34.77
CA ARG A 321 -7.33 1.65 35.99
C ARG A 321 -7.74 0.50 36.92
N ARG A 322 -8.32 -0.60 36.39
CA ARG A 322 -8.67 -1.77 37.18
C ARG A 322 -7.47 -2.41 37.87
N LEU A 323 -6.33 -2.50 37.12
CA LEU A 323 -5.09 -3.02 37.71
C LEU A 323 -4.58 -2.14 38.87
N ALA A 324 -4.74 -0.82 38.74
CA ALA A 324 -4.37 0.14 39.79
C ALA A 324 -5.29 0.05 41.04
N GLU A 325 -6.56 -0.33 40.90
CA GLU A 325 -7.48 -0.55 41.98
C GLU A 325 -7.24 -1.88 42.72
N GLU A 326 -6.78 -2.92 41.99
CA GLU A 326 -6.54 -4.26 42.53
C GLU A 326 -5.27 -4.36 43.38
N MET A 327 -4.29 -3.50 43.17
CA MET A 327 -2.94 -3.67 43.72
C MET A 327 -2.19 -2.34 43.84
N ASP A 328 -1.44 -2.16 44.89
CA ASP A 328 -0.46 -1.07 45.02
C ASP A 328 0.71 -1.27 44.06
N GLU A 329 1.11 -0.21 43.37
CA GLU A 329 2.13 -0.24 42.31
C GLU A 329 1.92 -1.38 41.29
N PRO A 330 0.83 -1.40 40.52
CA PRO A 330 0.52 -2.47 39.57
C PRO A 330 1.48 -2.48 38.37
N ALA A 331 1.44 -3.53 37.55
CA ALA A 331 1.92 -3.43 36.19
C ALA A 331 1.02 -2.44 35.43
N ARG A 332 1.66 -1.50 34.72
CA ARG A 332 0.98 -0.49 33.91
C ARG A 332 0.89 -0.97 32.47
N ILE A 333 -0.17 -0.52 31.78
CA ILE A 333 -0.37 -0.88 30.38
C ILE A 333 -0.77 0.34 29.56
N ARG A 334 -0.26 0.42 28.33
CA ARG A 334 -0.59 1.48 27.39
C ARG A 334 -0.77 0.94 25.98
N VAL A 335 -1.41 1.72 25.11
CA VAL A 335 -1.55 1.46 23.69
C VAL A 335 -1.00 2.63 22.88
N ARG A 336 -0.44 2.31 21.74
CA ARG A 336 -0.12 3.25 20.66
C ARG A 336 -0.83 2.80 19.41
N THR A 337 -1.38 3.73 18.64
CA THR A 337 -2.12 3.45 17.40
C THR A 337 -1.56 4.26 16.24
N SER A 338 -1.66 3.70 15.05
CA SER A 338 -1.41 4.38 13.77
C SER A 338 -2.37 3.80 12.73
N PHE A 339 -3.48 4.49 12.51
CA PHE A 339 -4.52 4.08 11.56
C PHE A 339 -4.36 4.90 10.27
N LEU A 340 -3.19 4.72 9.62
CA LEU A 340 -2.72 5.55 8.51
C LEU A 340 -3.50 5.36 7.20
N ARG A 341 -3.92 4.13 6.89
CA ARG A 341 -4.62 3.83 5.62
C ARG A 341 -6.14 3.81 5.84
N PRO A 342 -6.90 4.89 5.51
CA PRO A 342 -8.35 4.90 5.60
C PRO A 342 -8.98 3.85 4.69
N ALA A 343 -10.25 3.52 4.90
CA ALA A 343 -10.99 2.70 3.95
C ALA A 343 -11.13 3.42 2.59
N LYS A 344 -11.15 2.64 1.52
CA LYS A 344 -11.35 3.11 0.15
C LYS A 344 -12.75 2.65 -0.32
N PRO A 345 -13.82 3.44 -0.09
CA PRO A 345 -15.15 3.07 -0.50
C PRO A 345 -15.37 3.19 -2.01
N SER A 346 -16.30 2.41 -2.55
CA SER A 346 -16.76 2.50 -3.93
C SER A 346 -17.73 3.68 -4.12
N THR A 347 -17.19 4.90 -4.26
CA THR A 347 -18.00 6.09 -4.51
C THR A 347 -18.54 6.12 -5.96
N PRO A 348 -19.56 6.94 -6.27
CA PRO A 348 -20.03 7.10 -7.64
C PRO A 348 -18.92 7.49 -8.63
N GLU A 349 -17.95 8.32 -8.22
CA GLU A 349 -16.82 8.75 -9.05
C GLU A 349 -15.84 7.59 -9.29
N VAL A 350 -15.56 6.77 -8.26
CA VAL A 350 -14.75 5.55 -8.40
C VAL A 350 -15.41 4.58 -9.38
N LEU A 351 -16.72 4.37 -9.25
CA LEU A 351 -17.48 3.50 -10.16
C LEU A 351 -17.51 4.05 -11.59
N ALA A 352 -17.63 5.37 -11.76
CA ALA A 352 -17.56 6.01 -13.07
C ALA A 352 -16.18 5.78 -13.73
N LEU A 353 -15.08 5.90 -12.97
CA LEU A 353 -13.73 5.61 -13.46
C LEU A 353 -13.57 4.11 -13.78
N ALA A 354 -14.08 3.24 -12.91
CA ALA A 354 -14.06 1.80 -13.11
C ALA A 354 -14.86 1.38 -14.37
N ASP A 355 -16.01 2.03 -14.64
CA ASP A 355 -16.79 1.80 -15.85
C ASP A 355 -16.01 2.18 -17.12
N ARG A 356 -15.16 3.24 -17.08
CA ARG A 356 -14.26 3.60 -18.19
C ARG A 356 -13.22 2.51 -18.42
N ALA A 357 -12.58 2.00 -17.36
CA ALA A 357 -11.61 0.92 -17.46
C ALA A 357 -12.24 -0.39 -17.97
N ARG A 358 -13.41 -0.75 -17.43
CA ARG A 358 -14.17 -1.92 -17.86
C ARG A 358 -14.54 -1.85 -19.34
N ALA A 359 -15.03 -0.72 -19.82
CA ALA A 359 -15.38 -0.54 -21.23
C ALA A 359 -14.20 -0.72 -22.17
N VAL A 360 -12.98 -0.36 -21.74
CA VAL A 360 -11.76 -0.66 -22.49
C VAL A 360 -11.43 -2.15 -22.46
N SER A 361 -11.46 -2.78 -21.28
CA SER A 361 -11.18 -4.21 -21.11
C SER A 361 -12.12 -5.08 -21.97
N GLU A 362 -13.41 -4.78 -21.94
CA GLU A 362 -14.42 -5.47 -22.75
C GLU A 362 -14.20 -5.27 -24.24
N ALA A 363 -13.77 -4.06 -24.69
CA ALA A 363 -13.42 -3.81 -26.07
C ALA A 363 -12.17 -4.59 -26.52
N LEU A 364 -11.27 -4.91 -25.58
CA LEU A 364 -10.12 -5.79 -25.80
C LEU A 364 -10.48 -7.28 -25.71
N GLY A 365 -11.73 -7.62 -25.40
CA GLY A 365 -12.22 -9.00 -25.31
C GLY A 365 -12.07 -9.65 -23.94
N HIS A 366 -11.73 -8.88 -22.89
CA HIS A 366 -11.54 -9.37 -21.53
C HIS A 366 -12.66 -8.88 -20.60
N PRO A 367 -13.34 -9.78 -19.85
CA PRO A 367 -14.28 -9.34 -18.83
C PRO A 367 -13.52 -8.63 -17.68
N MET A 368 -14.14 -7.63 -17.07
CA MET A 368 -13.59 -6.92 -15.92
C MET A 368 -14.68 -6.67 -14.89
N PRO A 369 -15.08 -7.69 -14.11
CA PRO A 369 -16.03 -7.51 -13.04
C PRO A 369 -15.45 -6.64 -11.92
N TYR A 370 -16.29 -6.16 -11.02
CA TYR A 370 -15.85 -5.40 -9.84
C TYR A 370 -15.74 -6.31 -8.62
N ALA A 371 -14.80 -6.00 -7.76
CA ALA A 371 -14.57 -6.70 -6.52
C ALA A 371 -14.30 -5.74 -5.35
N SER A 372 -14.55 -6.22 -4.14
CA SER A 372 -14.11 -5.63 -2.87
C SER A 372 -13.07 -6.53 -2.21
N THR A 373 -12.12 -5.96 -1.48
CA THR A 373 -11.09 -6.75 -0.79
C THR A 373 -10.79 -6.20 0.60
N GLY A 374 -10.39 -7.09 1.52
CA GLY A 374 -9.90 -6.72 2.85
C GLY A 374 -8.47 -6.18 2.89
N GLY A 375 -7.71 -6.32 1.79
CA GLY A 375 -6.35 -5.80 1.67
C GLY A 375 -6.36 -4.29 1.39
N ALA A 376 -5.53 -3.50 2.09
CA ALA A 376 -5.30 -2.09 1.81
C ALA A 376 -4.07 -1.93 0.93
N CYS A 377 -4.01 -0.86 0.15
CA CYS A 377 -2.85 -0.46 -0.65
C CYS A 377 -2.72 1.08 -0.68
N ASP A 378 -1.76 1.61 -1.43
CA ASP A 378 -1.58 3.06 -1.58
C ASP A 378 -2.79 3.76 -2.20
N GLY A 379 -3.64 3.05 -2.94
CA GLY A 379 -4.90 3.56 -3.44
C GLY A 379 -5.84 4.07 -2.35
N ASN A 380 -5.73 3.56 -1.11
CA ASN A 380 -6.46 4.05 0.04
C ASN A 380 -6.05 5.49 0.39
N LEU A 381 -4.74 5.79 0.37
CA LEU A 381 -4.19 7.12 0.63
C LEU A 381 -4.57 8.12 -0.47
N LEU A 382 -4.51 7.68 -1.73
CA LEU A 382 -4.90 8.50 -2.87
C LEU A 382 -6.38 8.90 -2.82
N GLN A 383 -7.26 7.97 -2.49
CA GLN A 383 -8.68 8.27 -2.38
C GLN A 383 -9.01 9.13 -1.16
N ALA A 384 -8.23 9.02 -0.07
CA ALA A 384 -8.39 9.83 1.13
C ALA A 384 -8.20 11.34 0.88
N VAL A 385 -7.39 11.72 -0.12
CA VAL A 385 -7.25 13.14 -0.52
C VAL A 385 -8.32 13.59 -1.52
N GLY A 386 -9.36 12.78 -1.75
CA GLY A 386 -10.52 13.12 -2.57
C GLY A 386 -10.37 12.79 -4.06
N MET A 387 -9.37 12.04 -4.45
CA MET A 387 -9.14 11.63 -5.84
C MET A 387 -9.79 10.28 -6.12
N PRO A 388 -10.77 10.17 -7.05
CA PRO A 388 -11.31 8.88 -7.46
C PRO A 388 -10.21 7.95 -7.93
N THR A 389 -10.09 6.78 -7.28
CA THR A 389 -8.95 5.88 -7.50
C THR A 389 -9.42 4.46 -7.76
N ILE A 390 -8.90 3.85 -8.82
CA ILE A 390 -9.00 2.42 -9.10
C ILE A 390 -7.63 1.76 -8.98
N ASP A 391 -7.62 0.51 -8.57
CA ASP A 391 -6.39 -0.26 -8.42
C ASP A 391 -6.51 -1.64 -9.07
N THR A 392 -5.51 -2.53 -8.88
CA THR A 392 -5.43 -3.84 -9.55
C THR A 392 -5.31 -3.74 -11.07
N LEU A 393 -4.69 -2.64 -11.55
CA LEU A 393 -4.39 -2.43 -12.98
C LEU A 393 -3.13 -3.16 -13.46
N GLY A 394 -2.39 -3.78 -12.54
CA GLY A 394 -1.18 -4.54 -12.83
C GLY A 394 -1.42 -5.89 -13.49
N VAL A 395 -0.39 -6.71 -13.51
CA VAL A 395 -0.37 -8.02 -14.18
C VAL A 395 -1.19 -9.07 -13.43
N ARG A 396 -1.62 -10.12 -14.13
CA ARG A 396 -2.22 -11.32 -13.52
C ARG A 396 -1.13 -12.31 -13.12
N GLY A 397 -1.39 -13.05 -12.04
CA GLY A 397 -0.51 -14.07 -11.52
C GLY A 397 -1.00 -14.64 -10.20
N GLY A 398 -0.08 -15.05 -9.34
CA GLY A 398 -0.38 -15.57 -8.02
C GLY A 398 0.86 -15.80 -7.16
N GLY A 399 0.66 -16.33 -5.96
CA GLY A 399 1.74 -16.61 -5.04
C GLY A 399 2.38 -15.36 -4.41
N MET A 400 1.65 -14.22 -4.34
CA MET A 400 2.14 -13.02 -3.66
C MET A 400 2.70 -13.36 -2.27
N HIS A 401 3.82 -12.73 -1.90
CA HIS A 401 4.51 -12.90 -0.62
C HIS A 401 5.07 -14.32 -0.39
N ARG A 402 5.20 -15.11 -1.46
CA ARG A 402 5.72 -16.50 -1.40
C ARG A 402 6.94 -16.65 -2.32
N PRO A 403 7.83 -17.61 -2.04
CA PRO A 403 9.01 -17.89 -2.88
C PRO A 403 8.67 -18.44 -4.28
N ASP A 404 7.40 -18.72 -4.56
CA ASP A 404 6.88 -19.19 -5.84
C ASP A 404 5.94 -18.16 -6.50
N GLU A 405 6.10 -16.88 -6.17
CA GLU A 405 5.39 -15.78 -6.82
C GLU A 405 5.60 -15.84 -8.33
N TYR A 406 4.50 -15.71 -9.08
CA TYR A 406 4.51 -15.83 -10.54
C TYR A 406 3.56 -14.84 -11.21
N LEU A 407 3.81 -14.57 -12.48
CA LEU A 407 2.91 -13.82 -13.34
C LEU A 407 2.66 -14.55 -14.67
N GLU A 408 1.54 -14.19 -15.31
CA GLU A 408 1.21 -14.54 -16.69
C GLU A 408 1.85 -13.51 -17.62
N LEU A 409 2.85 -13.90 -18.40
CA LEU A 409 3.60 -12.98 -19.29
C LEU A 409 2.71 -12.24 -20.29
N ALA A 410 1.67 -12.90 -20.81
CA ALA A 410 0.72 -12.28 -21.73
C ALA A 410 -0.05 -11.10 -21.09
N SER A 411 -0.24 -11.13 -19.77
CA SER A 411 -0.95 -10.07 -19.08
C SER A 411 -0.22 -8.72 -19.09
N ILE A 412 1.10 -8.70 -19.33
CA ILE A 412 1.86 -7.45 -19.44
C ILE A 412 1.34 -6.63 -20.63
N ALA A 413 1.34 -7.23 -21.83
CA ALA A 413 0.86 -6.54 -23.04
C ALA A 413 -0.62 -6.20 -22.96
N GLU A 414 -1.46 -7.12 -22.45
CA GLU A 414 -2.89 -6.90 -22.29
C GLU A 414 -3.19 -5.71 -21.37
N ARG A 415 -2.53 -5.63 -20.21
CA ARG A 415 -2.73 -4.54 -19.22
C ARG A 415 -2.11 -3.23 -19.70
N THR A 416 -0.99 -3.29 -20.43
CA THR A 416 -0.37 -2.12 -21.08
C THR A 416 -1.32 -1.51 -22.12
N ALA A 417 -1.93 -2.33 -22.97
CA ALA A 417 -2.91 -1.87 -23.96
C ALA A 417 -4.16 -1.27 -23.28
N LEU A 418 -4.68 -1.93 -22.24
CA LEU A 418 -5.80 -1.43 -21.44
C LEU A 418 -5.48 -0.04 -20.89
N LEU A 419 -4.34 0.13 -20.22
CA LEU A 419 -3.96 1.40 -19.62
C LEU A 419 -3.75 2.50 -20.67
N ALA A 420 -3.02 2.23 -21.74
CA ALA A 420 -2.78 3.22 -22.79
C ALA A 420 -4.07 3.70 -23.44
N ILE A 421 -5.02 2.79 -23.72
CA ILE A 421 -6.34 3.15 -24.27
C ILE A 421 -7.17 3.89 -23.22
N LEU A 422 -7.12 3.50 -21.94
CA LEU A 422 -7.83 4.20 -20.86
C LEU A 422 -7.35 5.65 -20.74
N LEU A 423 -6.04 5.88 -20.66
CA LEU A 423 -5.46 7.22 -20.62
C LEU A 423 -5.88 8.05 -21.84
N HIS A 424 -5.81 7.47 -23.05
CA HIS A 424 -6.25 8.13 -24.28
C HIS A 424 -7.73 8.52 -24.25
N ARG A 425 -8.61 7.62 -23.78
CA ARG A 425 -10.05 7.90 -23.69
C ARG A 425 -10.39 8.94 -22.63
N LEU A 426 -9.75 8.86 -21.45
CA LEU A 426 -9.94 9.83 -20.38
C LEU A 426 -9.53 11.23 -20.83
N ASP A 427 -8.40 11.35 -21.53
CA ASP A 427 -7.93 12.65 -22.05
C ASP A 427 -8.80 13.18 -23.19
N ARG A 428 -9.28 12.31 -24.09
CA ARG A 428 -10.16 12.69 -25.19
C ARG A 428 -11.57 13.10 -24.75
N ASP A 429 -12.16 12.33 -23.82
CA ASP A 429 -13.57 12.44 -23.44
C ASP A 429 -13.79 13.26 -22.16
N GLY A 430 -12.72 13.59 -21.43
CA GLY A 430 -12.77 14.22 -20.11
C GLY A 430 -13.20 13.27 -19.00
N PHE A 431 -13.01 13.70 -17.74
CA PHE A 431 -13.49 12.99 -16.55
C PHE A 431 -13.97 14.00 -15.50
N GLY A 432 -15.21 13.80 -15.03
CA GLY A 432 -15.88 14.67 -14.04
C GLY A 432 -16.39 15.98 -14.62
N ASP A 433 -17.38 16.58 -13.95
CA ASP A 433 -17.85 17.95 -14.25
C ASP A 433 -16.86 18.95 -13.60
N ARG A 434 -16.00 19.57 -14.37
CA ARG A 434 -15.25 20.77 -13.94
C ARG A 434 -16.16 22.01 -13.96
N GLY A 435 -17.39 21.88 -13.41
CA GLY A 435 -18.28 23.00 -13.18
C GLY A 435 -17.74 23.86 -12.05
N ALA A 436 -17.34 25.09 -12.36
CA ALA A 436 -17.30 26.36 -11.63
C ALA A 436 -17.40 26.41 -10.08
N SER A 437 -17.00 25.39 -9.36
CA SER A 437 -16.84 25.45 -7.92
C SER A 437 -15.40 25.07 -7.58
N GLY A 438 -14.56 26.12 -7.37
CA GLY A 438 -13.27 25.93 -6.73
C GLY A 438 -13.48 25.07 -5.47
N ARG A 439 -12.94 23.86 -5.45
CA ARG A 439 -12.98 23.00 -4.28
C ARG A 439 -12.29 23.74 -3.15
N SER A 440 -13.07 24.29 -2.22
CA SER A 440 -12.58 24.68 -0.91
C SER A 440 -12.12 23.40 -0.21
N ILE A 441 -10.83 23.28 -0.03
CA ILE A 441 -10.21 22.25 0.79
C ILE A 441 -10.70 22.47 2.22
N PRO A 442 -11.32 21.49 2.90
CA PRO A 442 -11.51 21.59 4.34
C PRO A 442 -10.11 21.66 4.96
N SER A 443 -9.82 22.75 5.66
CA SER A 443 -8.65 22.85 6.52
C SER A 443 -8.77 21.80 7.62
N ALA A 444 -7.70 20.99 7.79
CA ALA A 444 -7.52 20.00 8.85
C ALA A 444 -7.61 20.62 10.25
#